data_fbd6563106dd6944b66f9d67c8cf1423
#
_entry.id   fbd6563106dd6944b66f9d67c8cf1423
#
_cell.length_a   1.000
_cell.length_b   1.000
_cell.length_c   1.000
_cell.angle_alpha   90.00
_cell.angle_beta   90.00
_cell.angle_gamma   90.00
#
_symmetry.space_group_name_H-M   'P 1'
#
loop_
_entity.id
_entity.type
_entity.pdbx_description
1 polymer ?
#
loop_
_entity_poly.entity_id
_entity_poly.type
_entity_poly.pdbx_seq_one_letter_code
_entity_poly.pdbx_strand_id
1 'polypeptide(L)'
;GNEEFLSKVAGLTPGASYYLSAVLVDARDQRSSTKVISFTTPDNTKPAFNAGYPRMSKVSPKDSVVVVMPNKDCKLYYALLPQGAVAPTENELKTGSVSGALGYGVRDVTKNTESTFRVNDQLLEEQTTYVIYFFLTDADGVNKSGITSITFTTDDETPPEFIIDPSAETAVVQDTSVRLNFRLNEDGTVYWVAV
;
A
#
# COMPACT_ATOMS: atom_id res chain seq x y z
N GLY A 1 27.43 18.99 -50.42
CA GLY A 1 28.11 18.72 -49.16
C GLY A 1 27.34 17.70 -48.35
N ASN A 2 28.06 16.74 -47.78
CA ASN A 2 27.51 15.78 -46.79
C ASN A 2 27.79 16.32 -45.40
N GLU A 3 27.04 17.36 -44.99
CA GLU A 3 27.14 17.89 -43.62
C GLU A 3 26.01 17.35 -42.80
N GLU A 4 26.32 16.88 -41.59
CA GLU A 4 25.34 16.44 -40.57
C GLU A 4 24.94 17.65 -39.74
N PHE A 5 23.63 17.93 -39.66
CA PHE A 5 23.09 19.03 -38.87
C PHE A 5 22.41 18.45 -37.62
N LEU A 6 22.84 18.93 -36.48
CA LEU A 6 22.19 18.62 -35.16
C LEU A 6 21.24 19.75 -34.81
N SER A 7 19.98 19.41 -34.59
CA SER A 7 18.96 20.35 -34.10
C SER A 7 18.28 19.79 -32.84
N LYS A 8 17.94 20.70 -31.91
CA LYS A 8 17.27 20.36 -30.64
C LYS A 8 15.83 20.84 -30.66
N VAL A 9 14.90 19.94 -30.41
CA VAL A 9 13.50 20.26 -30.08
C VAL A 9 13.37 20.31 -28.57
N ALA A 10 12.83 21.40 -28.03
CA ALA A 10 12.67 21.61 -26.57
C ALA A 10 11.20 21.87 -26.22
N GLY A 11 10.88 21.85 -24.90
CA GLY A 11 9.53 22.08 -24.39
C GLY A 11 8.59 20.89 -24.54
N LEU A 12 9.12 19.69 -24.76
CA LEU A 12 8.34 18.46 -24.83
C LEU A 12 7.90 18.00 -23.45
N THR A 13 6.70 17.41 -23.37
CA THR A 13 6.17 16.80 -22.15
C THR A 13 6.82 15.43 -21.91
N PRO A 14 7.31 15.12 -20.69
CA PRO A 14 7.80 13.78 -20.36
C PRO A 14 6.72 12.70 -20.57
N GLY A 15 7.12 11.51 -21.02
CA GLY A 15 6.22 10.37 -21.24
C GLY A 15 5.24 10.53 -22.41
N ALA A 16 5.38 11.55 -23.25
CA ALA A 16 4.48 11.82 -24.36
C ALA A 16 5.06 11.34 -25.70
N SER A 17 4.20 10.86 -26.59
CA SER A 17 4.57 10.46 -27.96
C SER A 17 4.42 11.63 -28.93
N TYR A 18 5.40 11.78 -29.82
CA TYR A 18 5.47 12.85 -30.80
C TYR A 18 5.77 12.30 -32.17
N TYR A 19 5.31 13.06 -33.19
CA TYR A 19 5.70 12.91 -34.56
C TYR A 19 6.48 14.16 -34.99
N LEU A 20 7.67 13.97 -35.48
CA LEU A 20 8.47 15.05 -36.11
C LEU A 20 8.40 14.89 -37.62
N SER A 21 7.89 15.91 -38.28
CA SER A 21 7.87 15.98 -39.75
C SER A 21 8.90 16.97 -40.22
N ALA A 22 9.71 16.59 -41.21
CA ALA A 22 10.74 17.42 -41.81
C ALA A 22 10.62 17.43 -43.35
N VAL A 23 10.87 18.57 -43.94
CA VAL A 23 10.98 18.77 -45.38
C VAL A 23 12.22 19.63 -45.64
N LEU A 24 12.95 19.33 -46.68
CA LEU A 24 14.09 20.15 -47.17
C LEU A 24 13.58 21.08 -48.27
N VAL A 25 14.08 22.30 -48.25
CA VAL A 25 13.79 23.32 -49.28
C VAL A 25 15.12 23.86 -49.78
N ASP A 26 15.33 23.88 -51.10
CA ASP A 26 16.54 24.44 -51.69
C ASP A 26 16.42 25.95 -51.95
N ALA A 27 17.49 26.56 -52.48
CA ALA A 27 17.55 27.99 -52.79
C ALA A 27 16.58 28.45 -53.90
N ARG A 28 15.96 27.48 -54.60
CA ARG A 28 14.99 27.72 -55.69
C ARG A 28 13.55 27.37 -55.23
N ASP A 29 13.32 27.19 -53.91
CA ASP A 29 12.04 26.81 -53.29
C ASP A 29 11.54 25.42 -53.74
N GLN A 30 12.43 24.54 -54.20
CA GLN A 30 12.09 23.14 -54.48
C GLN A 30 12.09 22.34 -53.19
N ARG A 31 11.07 21.50 -53.04
CA ARG A 31 10.82 20.77 -51.77
C ARG A 31 11.08 19.28 -51.92
N SER A 32 11.70 18.68 -50.92
CA SER A 32 11.80 17.24 -50.82
C SER A 32 10.45 16.61 -50.42
N SER A 33 10.36 15.29 -50.51
CA SER A 33 9.30 14.56 -49.82
C SER A 33 9.40 14.77 -48.29
N THR A 34 8.25 14.87 -47.62
CA THR A 34 8.18 14.93 -46.15
C THR A 34 8.70 13.63 -45.54
N LYS A 35 9.59 13.74 -44.56
CA LYS A 35 9.98 12.63 -43.69
C LYS A 35 9.33 12.79 -42.34
N VAL A 36 8.81 11.68 -41.81
CA VAL A 36 8.16 11.62 -40.48
C VAL A 36 8.87 10.58 -39.63
N ILE A 37 9.25 10.96 -38.42
CA ILE A 37 9.74 10.05 -37.40
C ILE A 37 8.82 10.14 -36.19
N SER A 38 8.62 9.04 -35.49
CA SER A 38 7.92 9.00 -34.20
C SER A 38 8.90 8.67 -33.11
N PHE A 39 8.70 9.29 -31.96
CA PHE A 39 9.46 8.99 -30.73
C PHE A 39 8.61 9.31 -29.51
N THR A 40 8.95 8.69 -28.36
CA THR A 40 8.35 8.97 -27.06
C THR A 40 9.42 9.53 -26.13
N THR A 41 9.11 10.64 -25.46
CA THR A 41 10.01 11.20 -24.45
C THR A 41 10.04 10.32 -23.22
N PRO A 42 11.19 10.14 -22.53
CA PRO A 42 11.24 9.45 -21.25
C PRO A 42 10.33 10.12 -20.22
N ASP A 43 9.61 9.32 -19.43
CA ASP A 43 8.90 9.80 -18.25
C ASP A 43 9.84 9.75 -17.04
N ASN A 44 10.38 10.90 -16.66
CA ASN A 44 11.30 11.06 -15.52
C ASN A 44 10.56 11.47 -14.22
N THR A 45 9.25 11.43 -14.20
CA THR A 45 8.49 11.72 -12.98
C THR A 45 8.63 10.56 -11.99
N LYS A 46 8.81 10.89 -10.70
CA LYS A 46 8.88 9.87 -9.66
C LYS A 46 7.51 9.28 -9.40
N PRO A 47 7.41 7.95 -9.19
CA PRO A 47 6.19 7.34 -8.71
C PRO A 47 5.86 7.86 -7.30
N ALA A 48 4.59 8.07 -7.02
CA ALA A 48 4.07 8.48 -5.73
C ALA A 48 2.65 7.94 -5.55
N PHE A 49 2.18 7.87 -4.31
CA PHE A 49 0.78 7.58 -4.04
C PHE A 49 -0.07 8.85 -4.25
N ASN A 50 -1.28 8.66 -4.76
CA ASN A 50 -2.27 9.72 -4.83
C ASN A 50 -2.74 10.13 -3.41
N ALA A 51 -3.34 11.31 -3.28
CA ALA A 51 -3.83 11.80 -1.99
C ALA A 51 -4.82 10.81 -1.34
N GLY A 52 -4.66 10.55 -0.05
CA GLY A 52 -5.45 9.57 0.70
C GLY A 52 -4.97 8.11 0.59
N TYR A 53 -3.84 7.84 -0.07
CA TYR A 53 -3.23 6.52 -0.18
C TYR A 53 -1.76 6.52 0.29
N PRO A 54 -1.24 5.37 0.76
CA PRO A 54 -1.93 4.11 1.05
C PRO A 54 -2.87 4.24 2.27
N ARG A 55 -3.90 3.37 2.34
CA ARG A 55 -4.83 3.31 3.48
C ARG A 55 -5.24 1.89 3.80
N MET A 56 -5.60 1.62 5.05
CA MET A 56 -6.20 0.34 5.44
C MET A 56 -7.67 0.31 5.02
N SER A 57 -8.15 -0.85 4.58
CA SER A 57 -9.57 -1.15 4.37
C SER A 57 -10.10 -2.21 5.33
N LYS A 58 -9.20 -2.98 5.95
CA LYS A 58 -9.50 -3.97 6.97
C LYS A 58 -8.28 -4.12 7.90
N VAL A 59 -8.52 -4.27 9.19
CA VAL A 59 -7.46 -4.35 10.23
C VAL A 59 -7.57 -5.61 11.10
N SER A 60 -8.14 -6.67 10.57
CA SER A 60 -8.29 -7.97 11.24
C SER A 60 -6.94 -8.68 11.45
N PRO A 61 -6.73 -9.41 12.56
CA PRO A 61 -5.55 -10.24 12.77
C PRO A 61 -5.30 -11.27 11.66
N LYS A 62 -6.39 -11.85 11.12
CA LYS A 62 -6.30 -12.89 10.08
C LYS A 62 -6.10 -12.33 8.67
N ASP A 63 -6.65 -11.15 8.40
CA ASP A 63 -6.83 -10.65 7.05
C ASP A 63 -6.80 -9.10 7.05
N SER A 64 -5.62 -8.54 7.31
CA SER A 64 -5.40 -7.10 7.21
C SER A 64 -5.18 -6.70 5.76
N VAL A 65 -5.97 -5.74 5.28
CA VAL A 65 -6.06 -5.37 3.87
C VAL A 65 -5.76 -3.90 3.66
N VAL A 66 -4.87 -3.62 2.72
CA VAL A 66 -4.49 -2.27 2.30
C VAL A 66 -5.05 -1.95 0.91
N VAL A 67 -5.32 -0.68 0.69
CA VAL A 67 -5.66 -0.10 -0.62
C VAL A 67 -4.58 0.90 -0.99
N VAL A 68 -4.07 0.79 -2.21
CA VAL A 68 -3.08 1.70 -2.78
C VAL A 68 -3.57 2.25 -4.11
N MET A 69 -3.16 3.47 -4.47
CA MET A 69 -3.43 4.05 -5.79
C MET A 69 -2.24 4.95 -6.18
N PRO A 70 -1.40 4.51 -7.14
CA PRO A 70 -0.25 5.29 -7.57
C PRO A 70 -0.60 6.32 -8.65
N ASN A 71 0.25 7.34 -8.81
CA ASN A 71 0.13 8.38 -9.85
C ASN A 71 0.63 7.94 -11.23
N LYS A 72 1.29 6.77 -11.33
CA LYS A 72 1.79 6.17 -12.60
C LYS A 72 1.90 4.65 -12.46
N ASP A 73 2.00 3.96 -13.60
CA ASP A 73 2.30 2.53 -13.63
C ASP A 73 3.66 2.27 -12.99
N CYS A 74 3.69 1.42 -11.98
CA CYS A 74 4.91 1.18 -11.22
C CYS A 74 4.88 -0.16 -10.48
N LYS A 75 6.03 -0.54 -9.96
CA LYS A 75 6.20 -1.69 -9.08
C LYS A 75 6.15 -1.24 -7.63
N LEU A 76 5.25 -1.83 -6.87
CA LEU A 76 5.10 -1.63 -5.43
C LEU A 76 5.81 -2.74 -4.67
N TYR A 77 6.61 -2.35 -3.69
CA TYR A 77 7.19 -3.22 -2.67
C TYR A 77 6.60 -2.85 -1.32
N TYR A 78 6.28 -3.83 -0.50
CA TYR A 78 5.80 -3.58 0.86
C TYR A 78 6.34 -4.61 1.85
N ALA A 79 6.42 -4.20 3.12
CA ALA A 79 6.69 -5.08 4.24
C ALA A 79 5.90 -4.65 5.47
N LEU A 80 5.30 -5.62 6.16
CA LEU A 80 4.60 -5.46 7.43
C LEU A 80 5.52 -5.83 8.58
N LEU A 81 5.65 -4.97 9.58
CA LEU A 81 6.47 -5.19 10.76
C LEU A 81 5.70 -4.84 12.05
N PRO A 82 6.12 -5.41 13.20
CA PRO A 82 5.66 -4.94 14.51
C PRO A 82 6.04 -3.47 14.73
N GLN A 83 5.23 -2.76 15.50
CA GLN A 83 5.57 -1.40 15.91
C GLN A 83 6.89 -1.38 16.69
N GLY A 84 7.75 -0.40 16.40
CA GLY A 84 9.07 -0.27 17.03
C GLY A 84 10.18 -1.08 16.36
N ALA A 85 9.87 -1.90 15.36
CA ALA A 85 10.89 -2.53 14.53
C ALA A 85 11.68 -1.48 13.73
N VAL A 86 12.91 -1.83 13.37
CA VAL A 86 13.76 -0.96 12.55
C VAL A 86 13.12 -0.81 11.16
N ALA A 87 12.97 0.43 10.69
CA ALA A 87 12.45 0.70 9.36
C ALA A 87 13.35 0.08 8.28
N PRO A 88 12.79 -0.65 7.30
CA PRO A 88 13.59 -1.26 6.25
C PRO A 88 14.19 -0.22 5.30
N THR A 89 15.31 -0.55 4.71
CA THR A 89 15.91 0.20 3.61
C THR A 89 15.21 -0.11 2.28
N GLU A 90 15.40 0.75 1.26
CA GLU A 90 14.91 0.49 -0.10
C GLU A 90 15.41 -0.85 -0.66
N ASN A 91 16.67 -1.21 -0.35
CA ASN A 91 17.27 -2.45 -0.84
C ASN A 91 16.62 -3.68 -0.18
N GLU A 92 16.37 -3.65 1.12
CA GLU A 92 15.68 -4.73 1.84
C GLU A 92 14.28 -4.93 1.32
N LEU A 93 13.53 -3.84 1.06
CA LEU A 93 12.21 -3.90 0.43
C LEU A 93 12.25 -4.49 -0.98
N LYS A 94 13.26 -4.15 -1.79
CA LYS A 94 13.42 -4.72 -3.15
C LYS A 94 13.76 -6.20 -3.16
N THR A 95 14.63 -6.63 -2.25
CA THR A 95 15.13 -8.01 -2.19
C THR A 95 14.26 -8.94 -1.36
N GLY A 96 13.30 -8.40 -0.58
CA GLY A 96 12.53 -9.18 0.37
C GLY A 96 13.29 -9.61 1.62
N SER A 97 14.48 -9.04 1.85
CA SER A 97 15.32 -9.39 2.99
C SER A 97 15.03 -8.51 4.21
N VAL A 98 13.74 -8.29 4.51
CA VAL A 98 13.31 -7.46 5.64
C VAL A 98 13.24 -8.31 6.90
N SER A 99 14.14 -8.02 7.86
CA SER A 99 14.21 -8.76 9.12
C SER A 99 12.94 -8.53 9.97
N GLY A 100 12.34 -9.62 10.45
CA GLY A 100 11.13 -9.57 11.29
C GLY A 100 9.84 -9.23 10.54
N ALA A 101 9.83 -9.27 9.20
CA ALA A 101 8.62 -9.04 8.42
C ALA A 101 7.57 -10.13 8.68
N LEU A 102 6.34 -9.69 8.99
CA LEU A 102 5.15 -10.53 9.19
C LEU A 102 4.32 -10.68 7.91
N GLY A 103 4.71 -9.95 6.88
CA GLY A 103 4.18 -9.98 5.55
C GLY A 103 5.08 -9.19 4.62
N TYR A 104 5.24 -9.68 3.40
CA TYR A 104 6.06 -9.04 2.38
C TYR A 104 5.44 -9.29 1.01
N GLY A 105 5.63 -8.36 0.09
CA GLY A 105 5.22 -8.58 -1.27
C GLY A 105 5.70 -7.55 -2.26
N VAL A 106 5.63 -7.98 -3.53
CA VAL A 106 5.91 -7.16 -4.70
C VAL A 106 4.72 -7.23 -5.65
N ARG A 107 4.26 -6.09 -6.17
CA ARG A 107 3.10 -6.02 -7.06
C ARG A 107 3.30 -5.00 -8.15
N ASP A 108 2.80 -5.30 -9.34
CA ASP A 108 2.61 -4.29 -10.37
C ASP A 108 1.29 -3.56 -10.09
N VAL A 109 1.33 -2.23 -10.08
CA VAL A 109 0.18 -1.38 -9.79
C VAL A 109 0.01 -0.34 -10.89
N THR A 110 -1.26 -0.11 -11.28
CA THR A 110 -1.62 0.70 -12.44
C THR A 110 -1.96 2.13 -12.03
N LYS A 111 -1.54 3.08 -12.83
CA LYS A 111 -1.80 4.52 -12.69
C LYS A 111 -3.27 4.80 -12.38
N ASN A 112 -3.52 5.59 -11.32
CA ASN A 112 -4.83 6.07 -10.92
C ASN A 112 -5.88 4.95 -10.74
N THR A 113 -5.43 3.71 -10.48
CA THR A 113 -6.30 2.55 -10.24
C THR A 113 -6.07 2.03 -8.82
N GLU A 114 -7.14 1.82 -8.07
CA GLU A 114 -7.05 1.19 -6.75
C GLU A 114 -6.60 -0.26 -6.89
N SER A 115 -5.61 -0.64 -6.09
CA SER A 115 -5.19 -2.02 -5.91
C SER A 115 -5.37 -2.39 -4.44
N THR A 116 -6.14 -3.44 -4.19
CA THR A 116 -6.48 -3.92 -2.85
C THR A 116 -5.86 -5.29 -2.63
N PHE A 117 -5.17 -5.48 -1.50
CA PHE A 117 -4.52 -6.75 -1.19
C PHE A 117 -4.28 -6.93 0.32
N ARG A 118 -4.16 -8.20 0.72
CA ARG A 118 -3.76 -8.61 2.06
C ARG A 118 -2.28 -8.33 2.28
N VAL A 119 -1.91 -7.89 3.49
CA VAL A 119 -0.53 -7.49 3.82
C VAL A 119 0.18 -8.42 4.79
N ASN A 120 -0.54 -9.28 5.51
CA ASN A 120 0.04 -10.26 6.44
C ASN A 120 0.06 -11.66 5.83
N ASP A 121 1.17 -12.38 6.03
CA ASP A 121 1.35 -13.77 5.59
C ASP A 121 1.05 -14.77 6.71
N GLN A 122 0.97 -14.28 7.95
CA GLN A 122 0.68 -15.07 9.16
C GLN A 122 -0.39 -14.37 10.01
N LEU A 123 -0.91 -15.10 11.02
CA LEU A 123 -1.82 -14.54 12.00
C LEU A 123 -1.09 -13.47 12.81
N LEU A 124 -1.72 -12.31 12.95
CA LEU A 124 -1.26 -11.22 13.80
C LEU A 124 -1.88 -11.33 15.18
N GLU A 125 -1.26 -10.73 16.19
CA GLU A 125 -1.82 -10.57 17.52
C GLU A 125 -3.00 -9.59 17.46
N GLU A 126 -4.04 -9.82 18.25
CA GLU A 126 -5.19 -8.92 18.43
C GLU A 126 -4.78 -7.67 19.22
N GLN A 127 -5.52 -6.56 19.02
CA GLN A 127 -5.30 -5.28 19.72
C GLN A 127 -3.84 -4.79 19.67
N THR A 128 -3.10 -5.21 18.64
CA THR A 128 -1.66 -4.96 18.52
C THR A 128 -1.36 -4.04 17.34
N THR A 129 -0.42 -3.12 17.55
CA THR A 129 -0.07 -2.11 16.56
C THR A 129 1.07 -2.59 15.65
N TYR A 130 0.89 -2.38 14.35
CA TYR A 130 1.82 -2.73 13.28
C TYR A 130 2.09 -1.55 12.36
N VAL A 131 3.19 -1.63 11.62
CA VAL A 131 3.60 -0.63 10.61
C VAL A 131 3.81 -1.34 9.28
N ILE A 132 3.22 -0.80 8.21
CA ILE A 132 3.51 -1.23 6.84
C ILE A 132 4.37 -0.17 6.18
N TYR A 133 5.47 -0.60 5.59
CA TYR A 133 6.36 0.22 4.77
C TYR A 133 6.11 -0.07 3.30
N PHE A 134 6.10 1.00 2.49
CA PHE A 134 5.86 0.94 1.05
C PHE A 134 6.98 1.65 0.31
N PHE A 135 7.31 1.13 -0.86
CA PHE A 135 8.29 1.69 -1.77
C PHE A 135 7.85 1.47 -3.21
N LEU A 136 7.91 2.50 -4.05
CA LEU A 136 7.53 2.43 -5.45
C LEU A 136 8.74 2.63 -6.36
N THR A 137 8.81 1.87 -7.46
CA THR A 137 9.73 2.13 -8.57
C THR A 137 8.98 2.08 -9.89
N ASP A 138 9.40 2.85 -10.88
CA ASP A 138 8.96 2.62 -12.26
C ASP A 138 9.52 1.29 -12.81
N ALA A 139 9.10 0.93 -14.03
CA ALA A 139 9.39 -0.38 -14.59
C ALA A 139 10.89 -0.66 -14.78
N ASP A 140 11.68 0.39 -15.08
CA ASP A 140 13.14 0.30 -15.26
C ASP A 140 13.90 0.45 -13.92
N GLY A 141 13.20 0.82 -12.84
CA GLY A 141 13.79 1.00 -11.50
C GLY A 141 14.62 2.27 -11.33
N VAL A 142 14.65 3.16 -12.32
CA VAL A 142 15.43 4.41 -12.32
C VAL A 142 14.76 5.45 -11.42
N ASN A 143 13.47 5.72 -11.67
CA ASN A 143 12.71 6.62 -10.81
C ASN A 143 12.06 5.85 -9.66
N LYS A 144 12.13 6.44 -8.47
CA LYS A 144 11.66 5.80 -7.25
C LYS A 144 11.02 6.81 -6.30
N SER A 145 10.06 6.34 -5.50
CA SER A 145 9.52 7.10 -4.38
C SER A 145 10.51 7.16 -3.21
N GLY A 146 10.23 7.95 -2.20
CA GLY A 146 10.72 7.68 -0.84
C GLY A 146 9.97 6.49 -0.23
N ILE A 147 10.48 5.97 0.89
CA ILE A 147 9.74 5.00 1.71
C ILE A 147 8.60 5.75 2.41
N THR A 148 7.39 5.21 2.30
CA THR A 148 6.18 5.71 2.98
C THR A 148 5.70 4.63 3.93
N SER A 149 5.10 5.01 5.07
CA SER A 149 4.55 4.04 6.01
C SER A 149 3.15 4.44 6.48
N ILE A 150 2.35 3.44 6.86
CA ILE A 150 1.12 3.60 7.62
C ILE A 150 1.15 2.69 8.84
N THR A 151 0.50 3.13 9.90
CA THR A 151 0.37 2.37 11.15
C THR A 151 -1.09 2.01 11.35
N PHE A 152 -1.35 0.80 11.85
CA PHE A 152 -2.70 0.34 12.20
C PHE A 152 -2.65 -0.56 13.43
N THR A 153 -3.79 -0.70 14.10
CA THR A 153 -3.97 -1.64 15.22
C THR A 153 -5.01 -2.66 14.80
N THR A 154 -4.74 -3.93 15.05
CA THR A 154 -5.67 -5.03 14.77
C THR A 154 -6.87 -4.97 15.68
N ASP A 155 -8.03 -5.38 15.16
CA ASP A 155 -9.26 -5.50 15.93
C ASP A 155 -9.16 -6.65 16.93
N ASP A 156 -10.01 -6.61 17.96
CA ASP A 156 -10.31 -7.70 18.84
C ASP A 156 -11.39 -8.58 18.18
N GLU A 157 -11.06 -9.84 17.92
CA GLU A 157 -11.98 -10.82 17.32
C GLU A 157 -12.32 -11.96 18.30
N THR A 158 -11.77 -11.93 19.52
CA THR A 158 -12.01 -12.92 20.56
C THR A 158 -13.28 -12.55 21.30
N PRO A 159 -14.31 -13.43 21.34
CA PRO A 159 -15.51 -13.17 22.15
C PRO A 159 -15.20 -13.19 23.65
N PRO A 160 -15.93 -12.41 24.46
CA PRO A 160 -15.78 -12.46 25.89
C PRO A 160 -16.17 -13.83 26.48
N GLU A 161 -15.40 -14.29 27.45
CA GLU A 161 -15.59 -15.56 28.14
C GLU A 161 -15.74 -15.34 29.68
N PHE A 162 -16.48 -16.22 30.32
CA PHE A 162 -16.49 -16.25 31.76
C PHE A 162 -15.21 -16.90 32.31
N ILE A 163 -14.41 -16.15 33.07
CA ILE A 163 -13.31 -16.72 33.91
C ILE A 163 -13.87 -17.36 35.16
N ILE A 164 -14.95 -16.76 35.73
CA ILE A 164 -15.73 -17.32 36.80
C ILE A 164 -17.17 -17.39 36.32
N ASP A 165 -17.66 -18.59 36.15
CA ASP A 165 -19.05 -18.84 35.76
C ASP A 165 -20.00 -18.39 36.86
N PRO A 166 -21.16 -17.79 36.52
CA PRO A 166 -22.22 -17.56 37.47
C PRO A 166 -22.74 -18.91 37.97
N SER A 167 -22.55 -19.23 39.24
CA SER A 167 -22.98 -20.48 39.84
C SER A 167 -23.81 -20.27 41.11
N ALA A 168 -24.58 -21.26 41.49
CA ALA A 168 -25.35 -21.24 42.75
C ALA A 168 -24.48 -21.18 44.00
N GLU A 169 -23.22 -21.66 43.91
CA GLU A 169 -22.25 -21.61 45.02
C GLU A 169 -21.69 -20.19 45.23
N THR A 170 -21.69 -19.37 44.19
CA THR A 170 -21.28 -17.96 44.26
C THR A 170 -22.46 -17.01 44.44
N ALA A 171 -23.68 -17.52 44.44
CA ALA A 171 -24.89 -16.76 44.60
C ALA A 171 -25.26 -16.59 46.10
N VAL A 172 -25.57 -15.37 46.49
CA VAL A 172 -26.22 -15.11 47.79
C VAL A 172 -27.71 -15.03 47.52
N VAL A 173 -28.44 -16.09 47.96
CA VAL A 173 -29.89 -16.20 47.78
C VAL A 173 -30.60 -15.66 49.00
N GLN A 174 -31.57 -14.80 48.83
CA GLN A 174 -32.47 -14.25 49.84
C GLN A 174 -33.93 -14.47 49.42
N ASP A 175 -34.88 -14.23 50.28
CA ASP A 175 -36.32 -14.46 50.00
C ASP A 175 -36.84 -13.82 48.74
N THR A 176 -36.28 -12.67 48.34
CA THR A 176 -36.74 -11.86 47.21
C THR A 176 -35.64 -11.45 46.24
N SER A 177 -34.38 -11.88 46.48
CA SER A 177 -33.23 -11.49 45.66
C SER A 177 -32.15 -12.54 45.60
N VAL A 178 -31.36 -12.50 44.56
CA VAL A 178 -30.16 -13.31 44.39
C VAL A 178 -29.00 -12.40 43.95
N ARG A 179 -27.83 -12.59 44.54
CA ARG A 179 -26.58 -11.98 44.08
C ARG A 179 -25.77 -13.02 43.36
N LEU A 180 -25.50 -12.75 42.08
CA LEU A 180 -24.60 -13.56 41.26
C LEU A 180 -23.20 -12.94 41.29
N ASN A 181 -22.18 -13.79 41.38
CA ASN A 181 -20.78 -13.39 41.22
C ASN A 181 -20.21 -14.08 39.97
N PHE A 182 -19.64 -13.30 39.10
CA PHE A 182 -18.99 -13.78 37.87
C PHE A 182 -17.82 -12.86 37.51
N ARG A 183 -16.94 -13.33 36.65
CA ARG A 183 -15.80 -12.56 36.10
C ARG A 183 -15.61 -12.87 34.64
N LEU A 184 -15.36 -11.83 33.82
CA LEU A 184 -15.05 -11.93 32.41
C LEU A 184 -13.53 -11.79 32.18
N ASN A 185 -13.06 -12.33 31.07
CA ASN A 185 -11.68 -12.17 30.58
C ASN A 185 -11.40 -10.76 30.01
N GLU A 186 -12.46 -10.06 29.60
CA GLU A 186 -12.41 -8.74 28.99
C GLU A 186 -13.62 -7.89 29.34
N ASP A 187 -13.64 -6.62 28.90
CA ASP A 187 -14.77 -5.71 29.08
C ASP A 187 -15.97 -6.18 28.24
N GLY A 188 -17.13 -6.26 28.84
CA GLY A 188 -18.33 -6.75 28.16
C GLY A 188 -19.61 -6.40 28.91
N THR A 189 -20.75 -6.70 28.26
CA THR A 189 -22.07 -6.55 28.86
C THR A 189 -22.67 -7.93 29.10
N VAL A 190 -23.10 -8.18 30.35
CA VAL A 190 -23.75 -9.44 30.72
C VAL A 190 -25.27 -9.26 30.67
N TYR A 191 -25.94 -10.13 29.94
CA TYR A 191 -27.39 -10.25 29.92
C TYR A 191 -27.83 -11.45 30.77
N TRP A 192 -28.86 -11.28 31.58
CA TRP A 192 -29.40 -12.35 32.41
C TRP A 192 -30.93 -12.30 32.46
N VAL A 193 -31.55 -13.42 32.74
CA VAL A 193 -32.99 -13.57 32.96
C VAL A 193 -33.22 -14.57 34.07
N ALA A 194 -34.19 -14.26 34.98
CA ALA A 194 -34.72 -15.21 35.94
C ALA A 194 -36.09 -15.69 35.43
N VAL A 195 -36.31 -17.01 35.43
CA VAL A 195 -37.55 -17.68 34.97
C VAL A 195 -38.12 -18.54 36.11
#